data_56589ab22695c499128ee44aaf173e4b
#
_entry.id   56589ab22695c499128ee44aaf173e4b
#
_cell.length_a   1.000
_cell.length_b   1.000
_cell.length_c   1.000
_cell.angle_alpha   90.00
_cell.angle_beta   90.00
_cell.angle_gamma   90.00
#
_symmetry.space_group_name_H-M   'P 1'
#
loop_
_entity.id
_entity.type
_entity.pdbx_description
1 polymer ?
#
loop_
_entity_poly.entity_id
_entity_poly.type
_entity_poly.pdbx_seq_one_letter_code
_entity_poly.pdbx_strand_id
1 'polypeptide(L)'
;MKKNLLFTYSKICTLALMGVSALFLASCAKDGFEEETFVSSVTNSQLTSPELTKDNFSSKTNSDGTESIVVTWEVVPGAGGYEYAAYNVDDPANPVELVQGVLDGVTFSFPKAEDTKYMVSVRTLGNKKLNNTDATEASVCSYTTMIDAKVIPVGNDIAEFIKANMTESKDEQAFELEAGATYTCNSPIDFMDNKMTLRGSKVNHPIVIMGESAVIYTSSQLKLKFINFDCSAMTNKWGVIEMSPEPPATKSAEAQGIGAGKNSGNPANCYILMDPIIVQECAFKNIPNCFFSVGSHPWGINDLRVLDSVIQLKNDGSKNSNGSVFSAYSSGYKGPDGKDFYYGCIKGLTVRNSTIYNCVTNDKCFTIRFNNKDIDRCFPTADGSCTFMNNTFVRIFDKKNFADRTPQQAQYVITYYDNIFVDCFRLQKFFHKNCTYDYIKERSTLWAYFGTLDATDKETWGTEEDPGFNVDDLSKEIDFTQPNYGLNFKPSGPISSTIGDPRWLN
;
A
#
# COMPACT_ATOMS: atom_id res chain seq x y z
N MET A 1 34.59 -49.34 -20.57
CA MET A 1 34.87 -48.40 -21.68
C MET A 1 33.96 -47.13 -21.73
N LYS A 2 32.98 -46.96 -20.87
CA LYS A 2 32.08 -45.73 -20.88
C LYS A 2 32.47 -44.63 -19.88
N LYS A 3 33.38 -44.86 -18.94
CA LYS A 3 33.80 -43.87 -17.94
C LYS A 3 34.87 -42.88 -18.41
N ASN A 4 35.66 -43.22 -19.41
CA ASN A 4 36.76 -42.35 -19.87
C ASN A 4 36.32 -41.32 -20.92
N LEU A 5 35.17 -41.49 -21.55
CA LEU A 5 34.68 -40.55 -22.54
C LEU A 5 34.04 -39.29 -21.89
N LEU A 6 33.38 -39.45 -20.75
CA LEU A 6 32.76 -38.30 -20.01
C LEU A 6 33.82 -37.36 -19.42
N PHE A 7 34.96 -37.89 -18.99
CA PHE A 7 36.05 -37.07 -18.42
C PHE A 7 36.79 -36.23 -19.47
N THR A 8 36.84 -36.70 -20.70
CA THR A 8 37.50 -35.99 -21.82
C THR A 8 36.62 -34.83 -22.31
N TYR A 9 35.30 -35.01 -22.39
CA TYR A 9 34.37 -33.96 -22.79
C TYR A 9 34.27 -32.85 -21.72
N SER A 10 34.32 -33.20 -20.44
CA SER A 10 34.32 -32.22 -19.34
C SER A 10 35.56 -31.31 -19.39
N LYS A 11 36.74 -31.83 -19.65
CA LYS A 11 37.98 -31.04 -19.78
C LYS A 11 38.01 -30.14 -21.02
N ILE A 12 37.46 -30.62 -22.13
CA ILE A 12 37.38 -29.84 -23.38
C ILE A 12 36.35 -28.68 -23.22
N CYS A 13 35.20 -28.93 -22.59
CA CYS A 13 34.24 -27.86 -22.29
C CYS A 13 34.78 -26.82 -21.29
N THR A 14 35.55 -27.24 -20.28
CA THR A 14 36.15 -26.32 -19.32
C THR A 14 37.24 -25.45 -19.94
N LEU A 15 38.07 -26.02 -20.82
CA LEU A 15 39.07 -25.25 -21.59
C LEU A 15 38.45 -24.33 -22.64
N ALA A 16 37.34 -24.73 -23.26
CA ALA A 16 36.59 -23.86 -24.19
C ALA A 16 35.89 -22.70 -23.46
N LEU A 17 35.33 -22.93 -22.24
CA LEU A 17 34.74 -21.85 -21.43
C LEU A 17 35.81 -20.88 -20.91
N MET A 18 37.00 -21.36 -20.52
CA MET A 18 38.08 -20.46 -20.11
C MET A 18 38.68 -19.68 -21.29
N GLY A 19 38.73 -20.28 -22.48
CA GLY A 19 39.16 -19.59 -23.70
C GLY A 19 38.20 -18.49 -24.15
N VAL A 20 36.89 -18.70 -24.01
CA VAL A 20 35.87 -17.72 -24.36
C VAL A 20 35.82 -16.59 -23.31
N SER A 21 35.96 -16.89 -22.02
CA SER A 21 36.03 -15.85 -20.97
C SER A 21 37.31 -14.99 -21.07
N ALA A 22 38.45 -15.59 -21.49
CA ALA A 22 39.68 -14.81 -21.72
C ALA A 22 39.58 -13.91 -22.97
N LEU A 23 38.82 -14.31 -23.99
CA LEU A 23 38.56 -13.47 -25.17
C LEU A 23 37.63 -12.30 -24.87
N PHE A 24 36.67 -12.47 -23.96
CA PHE A 24 35.82 -11.36 -23.52
C PHE A 24 36.55 -10.37 -22.62
N LEU A 25 37.53 -10.80 -21.82
CA LEU A 25 38.32 -9.90 -20.99
C LEU A 25 39.41 -9.17 -21.79
N ALA A 26 39.85 -9.73 -22.94
CA ALA A 26 40.80 -9.06 -23.83
C ALA A 26 40.11 -8.01 -24.76
N SER A 27 38.80 -8.10 -24.95
CA SER A 27 38.04 -7.16 -25.81
C SER A 27 37.68 -5.87 -25.10
N CYS A 28 37.67 -5.82 -23.76
CA CYS A 28 37.38 -4.60 -23.01
C CYS A 28 38.61 -3.74 -22.69
N ALA A 29 39.83 -4.17 -23.09
CA ALA A 29 41.06 -3.46 -22.77
C ALA A 29 41.79 -2.87 -23.96
N LYS A 30 41.20 -2.93 -25.15
CA LYS A 30 41.71 -2.24 -26.34
C LYS A 30 40.56 -1.45 -26.95
N ASP A 31 40.61 -0.25 -26.75
CA ASP A 31 40.07 0.89 -27.44
C ASP A 31 39.66 1.91 -26.37
N GLY A 32 40.67 2.35 -25.63
CA GLY A 32 40.66 3.74 -25.30
C GLY A 32 40.47 4.47 -26.62
N PHE A 33 39.43 5.29 -26.72
CA PHE A 33 39.23 6.20 -27.87
C PHE A 33 40.61 6.71 -28.27
N GLU A 34 41.00 6.52 -29.52
CA GLU A 34 42.24 7.07 -30.01
C GLU A 34 42.23 8.57 -29.68
N GLU A 35 43.17 9.00 -28.86
CA GLU A 35 43.25 10.40 -28.39
C GLU A 35 43.20 11.41 -29.54
N GLU A 36 43.46 10.95 -30.76
CA GLU A 36 43.45 11.80 -31.95
C GLU A 36 42.07 12.17 -32.51
N THR A 37 41.01 11.40 -32.22
CA THR A 37 39.69 11.61 -32.86
C THR A 37 38.89 12.73 -32.20
N PHE A 38 39.19 13.10 -30.95
CA PHE A 38 38.47 14.14 -30.22
C PHE A 38 39.26 15.45 -30.03
N VAL A 39 40.53 15.48 -30.41
CA VAL A 39 41.46 16.56 -30.00
C VAL A 39 41.25 17.87 -30.74
N SER A 40 40.68 17.89 -31.92
CA SER A 40 40.72 19.10 -32.74
C SER A 40 39.54 20.08 -32.58
N SER A 41 38.42 19.65 -31.94
CA SER A 41 37.22 20.47 -31.90
C SER A 41 36.78 21.01 -30.55
N VAL A 42 37.36 20.49 -29.45
CA VAL A 42 36.92 20.81 -28.07
C VAL A 42 38.05 21.30 -27.16
N THR A 43 39.28 21.42 -27.67
CA THR A 43 40.43 21.88 -26.88
C THR A 43 40.27 23.34 -26.47
N ASN A 44 40.62 23.71 -25.23
CA ASN A 44 40.51 25.04 -24.64
C ASN A 44 39.09 25.60 -24.61
N SER A 45 38.06 24.73 -24.57
CA SER A 45 36.66 25.17 -24.50
C SER A 45 36.09 24.95 -23.10
N GLN A 46 35.11 25.78 -22.79
CA GLN A 46 34.25 25.52 -21.64
C GLN A 46 33.18 24.51 -22.06
N LEU A 47 33.05 23.43 -21.28
CA LEU A 47 32.08 22.39 -21.57
C LEU A 47 30.68 22.80 -21.09
N THR A 48 29.67 22.17 -21.67
CA THR A 48 28.29 22.25 -21.22
C THR A 48 27.89 20.91 -20.60
N SER A 49 26.91 20.94 -19.71
CA SER A 49 26.34 19.70 -19.17
C SER A 49 25.43 19.03 -20.20
N PRO A 50 25.27 17.69 -20.12
CA PRO A 50 24.39 16.97 -21.06
C PRO A 50 22.93 17.40 -20.84
N GLU A 51 22.12 17.34 -21.89
CA GLU A 51 20.68 17.53 -21.75
C GLU A 51 20.07 16.37 -20.99
N LEU A 52 19.20 16.67 -20.00
CA LEU A 52 18.43 15.69 -19.24
C LEU A 52 16.94 15.95 -19.43
N THR A 53 16.24 14.91 -19.87
CA THR A 53 14.79 14.86 -20.02
C THR A 53 14.23 13.62 -19.32
N LYS A 54 12.92 13.46 -19.26
CA LYS A 54 12.31 12.25 -18.70
C LYS A 54 12.72 10.97 -19.45
N ASP A 55 13.10 11.04 -20.70
CA ASP A 55 13.52 9.90 -21.51
C ASP A 55 14.88 9.33 -21.11
N ASN A 56 15.65 10.07 -20.33
CA ASN A 56 16.91 9.61 -19.77
C ASN A 56 16.76 8.62 -18.60
N PHE A 57 15.52 8.43 -18.11
CA PHE A 57 15.23 7.58 -16.95
C PHE A 57 14.58 6.27 -17.38
N SER A 58 15.04 5.18 -16.81
CA SER A 58 14.45 3.86 -16.98
C SER A 58 14.42 3.09 -15.66
N SER A 59 13.52 2.12 -15.56
CA SER A 59 13.46 1.22 -14.39
C SER A 59 14.16 -0.08 -14.71
N LYS A 60 14.88 -0.62 -13.72
CA LYS A 60 15.55 -1.91 -13.81
C LYS A 60 15.23 -2.74 -12.57
N THR A 61 14.79 -3.98 -12.77
CA THR A 61 14.65 -4.96 -11.68
C THR A 61 16.01 -5.57 -11.38
N ASN A 62 16.40 -5.54 -10.11
CA ASN A 62 17.64 -6.12 -9.60
C ASN A 62 17.47 -7.64 -9.38
N SER A 63 18.59 -8.33 -9.18
CA SER A 63 18.59 -9.79 -8.95
C SER A 63 17.91 -10.22 -7.64
N ASP A 64 17.80 -9.32 -6.68
CA ASP A 64 17.12 -9.52 -5.40
C ASP A 64 15.61 -9.19 -5.45
N GLY A 65 15.11 -8.80 -6.63
CA GLY A 65 13.72 -8.41 -6.84
C GLY A 65 13.40 -6.95 -6.52
N THR A 66 14.36 -6.18 -6.01
CA THR A 66 14.20 -4.72 -5.85
C THR A 66 14.27 -4.01 -7.19
N GLU A 67 13.81 -2.77 -7.24
CA GLU A 67 13.90 -1.94 -8.45
C GLU A 67 14.84 -0.76 -8.25
N SER A 68 15.51 -0.39 -9.33
CA SER A 68 16.36 0.80 -9.41
C SER A 68 15.91 1.68 -10.57
N ILE A 69 16.10 2.98 -10.42
CA ILE A 69 16.05 3.95 -11.53
C ILE A 69 17.45 4.04 -12.10
N VAL A 70 17.56 3.89 -13.41
CA VAL A 70 18.79 4.05 -14.18
C VAL A 70 18.69 5.34 -14.96
N VAL A 71 19.67 6.22 -14.81
CA VAL A 71 19.78 7.49 -15.55
C VAL A 71 20.91 7.35 -16.55
N THR A 72 20.66 7.69 -17.81
CA THR A 72 21.63 7.61 -18.88
C THR A 72 21.57 8.87 -19.73
N TRP A 73 22.71 9.43 -20.13
CA TRP A 73 22.78 10.63 -20.95
C TRP A 73 23.77 10.46 -22.11
N GLU A 74 23.73 11.40 -23.04
CA GLU A 74 24.64 11.44 -24.18
C GLU A 74 26.03 11.91 -23.76
N VAL A 75 27.07 11.32 -24.35
CA VAL A 75 28.46 11.73 -24.11
C VAL A 75 28.67 13.17 -24.54
N VAL A 76 29.22 14.00 -23.67
CA VAL A 76 29.69 15.33 -24.02
C VAL A 76 31.10 15.23 -24.57
N PRO A 77 31.36 15.60 -25.84
CA PRO A 77 32.68 15.49 -26.42
C PRO A 77 33.73 16.30 -25.64
N GLY A 78 34.85 15.66 -25.28
CA GLY A 78 35.92 16.29 -24.52
C GLY A 78 35.70 16.32 -23.02
N ALA A 79 34.68 15.68 -22.49
CA ALA A 79 34.48 15.54 -21.05
C ALA A 79 35.61 14.75 -20.39
N GLY A 80 35.98 15.15 -19.18
CA GLY A 80 36.88 14.43 -18.28
C GLY A 80 36.18 13.57 -17.26
N GLY A 81 34.86 13.51 -17.32
CA GLY A 81 33.96 12.80 -16.43
C GLY A 81 32.71 13.61 -16.13
N TYR A 82 31.89 13.09 -15.23
CA TYR A 82 30.63 13.72 -14.83
C TYR A 82 30.48 13.65 -13.32
N GLU A 83 30.09 14.76 -12.73
CA GLU A 83 29.58 14.83 -11.35
C GLU A 83 28.06 14.63 -11.41
N TYR A 84 27.52 13.77 -10.55
CA TYR A 84 26.10 13.47 -10.53
C TYR A 84 25.56 13.43 -9.12
N ALA A 85 24.28 13.70 -8.98
CA ALA A 85 23.53 13.50 -7.74
C ALA A 85 22.06 13.18 -8.01
N ALA A 86 21.44 12.41 -7.11
CA ALA A 86 20.01 12.18 -7.09
C ALA A 86 19.46 12.40 -5.68
N TYR A 87 18.31 13.06 -5.61
CA TYR A 87 17.62 13.40 -4.37
C TYR A 87 16.16 12.92 -4.43
N ASN A 88 15.65 12.44 -3.29
CA ASN A 88 14.22 12.42 -3.04
C ASN A 88 13.77 13.84 -2.70
N VAL A 89 12.81 14.36 -3.43
CA VAL A 89 12.24 15.71 -3.26
C VAL A 89 10.73 15.65 -3.01
N ASP A 90 10.23 14.61 -2.35
CA ASP A 90 8.86 14.57 -1.86
C ASP A 90 8.58 15.78 -0.95
N ASP A 91 9.56 16.15 -0.10
CA ASP A 91 9.65 17.45 0.57
C ASP A 91 10.69 18.35 -0.13
N PRO A 92 10.27 19.32 -0.95
CA PRO A 92 11.21 20.21 -1.64
C PRO A 92 12.00 21.11 -0.69
N ALA A 93 11.50 21.36 0.53
CA ALA A 93 12.20 22.16 1.52
C ALA A 93 13.34 21.39 2.21
N ASN A 94 13.24 20.06 2.25
CA ASN A 94 14.20 19.17 2.90
C ASN A 94 14.55 17.99 1.97
N PRO A 95 15.24 18.20 0.83
CA PRO A 95 15.60 17.14 -0.10
C PRO A 95 16.54 16.13 0.59
N VAL A 96 16.28 14.85 0.37
CA VAL A 96 17.09 13.75 0.91
C VAL A 96 18.00 13.22 -0.20
N GLU A 97 19.31 13.29 0.02
CA GLU A 97 20.28 12.73 -0.90
C GLU A 97 20.19 11.21 -0.94
N LEU A 98 20.11 10.65 -2.15
CA LEU A 98 20.08 9.20 -2.38
C LEU A 98 21.43 8.68 -2.85
N VAL A 99 22.08 9.41 -3.74
CA VAL A 99 23.41 9.10 -4.26
C VAL A 99 24.03 10.34 -4.85
N GLN A 100 25.36 10.45 -4.69
CA GLN A 100 26.19 11.45 -5.39
C GLN A 100 27.57 10.87 -5.71
N GLY A 101 28.24 11.42 -6.70
CA GLY A 101 29.57 10.98 -7.05
C GLY A 101 30.11 11.59 -8.33
N VAL A 102 31.28 11.07 -8.75
CA VAL A 102 31.92 11.37 -10.02
C VAL A 102 32.16 10.05 -10.76
N LEU A 103 31.93 10.04 -12.06
CA LEU A 103 32.18 8.87 -12.89
C LEU A 103 32.66 9.27 -14.30
N ASP A 104 33.33 8.35 -14.98
CA ASP A 104 33.78 8.52 -16.37
C ASP A 104 32.73 8.06 -17.38
N GLY A 105 31.70 7.33 -16.92
CA GLY A 105 30.62 6.82 -17.78
C GLY A 105 29.48 7.83 -17.92
N VAL A 106 28.45 7.40 -18.62
CA VAL A 106 27.24 8.22 -18.89
C VAL A 106 25.98 7.62 -18.24
N THR A 107 26.16 6.83 -17.18
CA THR A 107 25.02 6.18 -16.51
C THR A 107 25.31 5.96 -15.03
N PHE A 108 24.30 6.15 -14.21
CA PHE A 108 24.29 5.71 -12.83
C PHE A 108 22.90 5.20 -12.43
N SER A 109 22.76 4.64 -11.25
CA SER A 109 21.48 4.17 -10.75
C SER A 109 21.32 4.42 -9.26
N PHE A 110 20.06 4.50 -8.83
CA PHE A 110 19.67 4.62 -7.42
C PHE A 110 18.39 3.84 -7.14
N PRO A 111 18.09 3.50 -5.87
CA PRO A 111 16.90 2.74 -5.51
C PRO A 111 15.62 3.45 -5.96
N LYS A 112 14.71 2.69 -6.57
CA LYS A 112 13.38 3.17 -6.91
C LYS A 112 12.43 2.95 -5.74
N ALA A 113 11.70 3.98 -5.36
CA ALA A 113 10.56 3.91 -4.47
C ALA A 113 9.28 4.26 -5.24
N GLU A 114 8.15 3.68 -4.82
CA GLU A 114 6.83 4.04 -5.37
C GLU A 114 6.43 5.45 -4.92
N ASP A 115 5.58 6.09 -5.70
CA ASP A 115 4.96 7.39 -5.41
C ASP A 115 5.96 8.46 -4.94
N THR A 116 7.13 8.51 -5.58
CA THR A 116 8.25 9.35 -5.16
C THR A 116 8.65 10.33 -6.23
N LYS A 117 8.95 11.57 -5.79
CA LYS A 117 9.49 12.64 -6.62
C LYS A 117 11.00 12.68 -6.46
N TYR A 118 11.70 12.73 -7.57
CA TYR A 118 13.16 12.78 -7.61
C TYR A 118 13.63 14.05 -8.34
N MET A 119 14.80 14.52 -7.93
CA MET A 119 15.57 15.50 -8.66
C MET A 119 16.96 14.91 -8.96
N VAL A 120 17.36 14.93 -10.20
CA VAL A 120 18.66 14.44 -10.66
C VAL A 120 19.43 15.59 -11.28
N SER A 121 20.72 15.69 -10.94
CA SER A 121 21.64 16.63 -11.54
C SER A 121 22.86 15.94 -12.13
N VAL A 122 23.34 16.43 -13.27
CA VAL A 122 24.57 15.96 -13.91
C VAL A 122 25.36 17.18 -14.39
N ARG A 123 26.63 17.25 -14.05
CA ARG A 123 27.55 18.32 -14.46
C ARG A 123 28.78 17.71 -15.14
N THR A 124 29.12 18.22 -16.32
CA THR A 124 30.32 17.78 -17.04
C THR A 124 31.56 18.36 -16.42
N LEU A 125 32.55 17.54 -16.16
CA LEU A 125 33.88 17.91 -15.69
C LEU A 125 34.85 18.09 -16.84
N GLY A 126 35.76 19.05 -16.71
CA GLY A 126 36.78 19.36 -17.71
C GLY A 126 37.85 18.28 -17.84
N ASN A 127 38.36 18.10 -19.03
CA ASN A 127 39.47 17.22 -19.33
C ASN A 127 40.79 18.00 -19.31
N LYS A 128 41.63 17.74 -18.32
CA LYS A 128 42.91 18.43 -18.17
C LYS A 128 43.85 18.23 -19.37
N LYS A 129 43.79 17.09 -20.05
CA LYS A 129 44.62 16.81 -21.22
C LYS A 129 44.21 17.67 -22.43
N LEU A 130 42.96 18.07 -22.51
CA LEU A 130 42.39 18.91 -23.56
C LEU A 130 42.34 20.41 -23.16
N ASN A 131 42.75 20.73 -21.92
CA ASN A 131 42.67 22.04 -21.34
C ASN A 131 41.21 22.60 -21.32
N ASN A 132 40.23 21.73 -21.21
CA ASN A 132 38.81 22.09 -21.10
C ASN A 132 38.48 22.41 -19.65
N THR A 133 37.51 23.28 -19.45
CA THR A 133 36.98 23.66 -18.12
C THR A 133 35.64 22.98 -17.89
N ASP A 134 35.33 22.75 -16.62
CA ASP A 134 34.05 22.20 -16.18
C ASP A 134 32.86 23.03 -16.72
N ALA A 135 31.72 22.39 -16.91
CA ALA A 135 30.49 23.10 -17.13
C ALA A 135 30.19 24.01 -15.92
N THR A 136 29.72 25.24 -16.18
CA THR A 136 29.38 26.19 -15.13
C THR A 136 28.16 25.77 -14.34
N GLU A 137 27.22 25.11 -14.99
CA GLU A 137 25.95 24.70 -14.41
C GLU A 137 25.71 23.21 -14.64
N ALA A 138 25.09 22.56 -13.67
CA ALA A 138 24.57 21.21 -13.83
C ALA A 138 23.25 21.24 -14.60
N SER A 139 23.04 20.28 -15.45
CA SER A 139 21.67 19.97 -15.94
C SER A 139 20.89 19.32 -14.82
N VAL A 140 19.66 19.77 -14.64
CA VAL A 140 18.74 19.25 -13.60
C VAL A 140 17.45 18.76 -14.25
N CYS A 141 17.01 17.56 -13.87
CA CYS A 141 15.75 17.02 -14.31
C CYS A 141 14.95 16.47 -13.13
N SER A 142 13.66 16.78 -13.11
CA SER A 142 12.72 16.19 -12.17
C SER A 142 12.10 14.93 -12.78
N TYR A 143 12.04 13.87 -11.98
CA TYR A 143 11.43 12.60 -12.35
C TYR A 143 10.48 12.15 -11.25
N THR A 144 9.44 11.41 -11.61
CA THR A 144 8.50 10.87 -10.61
C THR A 144 8.05 9.46 -11.01
N THR A 145 7.84 8.63 -10.01
CA THR A 145 7.20 7.30 -10.17
C THR A 145 5.67 7.36 -9.99
N MET A 146 5.12 8.53 -9.70
CA MET A 146 3.67 8.74 -9.64
C MET A 146 3.10 8.78 -11.06
N ILE A 147 1.90 8.23 -11.24
CA ILE A 147 1.13 8.45 -12.47
C ILE A 147 0.64 9.90 -12.55
N ASP A 148 0.44 10.39 -13.75
CA ASP A 148 -0.11 11.73 -13.96
C ASP A 148 -1.50 11.84 -13.33
N ALA A 149 -1.76 12.94 -12.65
CA ALA A 149 -3.01 13.18 -11.94
C ALA A 149 -3.66 14.50 -12.35
N LYS A 150 -5.00 14.50 -12.34
CA LYS A 150 -5.76 15.73 -12.45
C LYS A 150 -5.88 16.37 -11.06
N VAL A 151 -5.32 17.56 -10.91
CA VAL A 151 -5.38 18.31 -9.64
C VAL A 151 -6.81 18.81 -9.42
N ILE A 152 -7.34 18.58 -8.21
CA ILE A 152 -8.62 19.13 -7.75
C ILE A 152 -8.31 20.50 -7.13
N PRO A 153 -8.77 21.63 -7.71
CA PRO A 153 -8.49 22.94 -7.15
C PRO A 153 -9.18 23.13 -5.81
N VAL A 154 -8.53 23.83 -4.88
CA VAL A 154 -9.10 24.17 -3.57
C VAL A 154 -10.42 24.92 -3.73
N GLY A 155 -11.38 24.62 -2.87
CA GLY A 155 -12.73 25.19 -2.91
C GLY A 155 -13.75 24.40 -3.73
N ASN A 156 -13.33 23.37 -4.45
CA ASN A 156 -14.25 22.44 -5.10
C ASN A 156 -14.68 21.33 -4.12
N ASP A 157 -15.93 20.87 -4.28
CA ASP A 157 -16.36 19.61 -3.70
C ASP A 157 -15.73 18.45 -4.50
N ILE A 158 -15.11 17.51 -3.78
CA ILE A 158 -14.36 16.41 -4.41
C ILE A 158 -15.26 15.54 -5.28
N ALA A 159 -16.44 15.18 -4.78
CA ALA A 159 -17.36 14.29 -5.48
C ALA A 159 -17.85 14.92 -6.79
N GLU A 160 -18.23 16.20 -6.74
CA GLU A 160 -18.68 16.93 -7.92
C GLU A 160 -17.56 17.11 -8.96
N PHE A 161 -16.34 17.44 -8.50
CA PHE A 161 -15.19 17.59 -9.40
C PHE A 161 -14.84 16.27 -10.07
N ILE A 162 -14.74 15.16 -9.32
CA ILE A 162 -14.43 13.85 -9.86
C ILE A 162 -15.50 13.44 -10.86
N LYS A 163 -16.77 13.56 -10.53
CA LYS A 163 -17.90 13.23 -11.41
C LYS A 163 -17.83 14.00 -12.74
N ALA A 164 -17.46 15.28 -12.71
CA ALA A 164 -17.34 16.10 -13.91
C ALA A 164 -16.10 15.83 -14.75
N ASN A 165 -15.07 15.22 -14.17
CA ASN A 165 -13.75 15.12 -14.78
C ASN A 165 -13.22 13.70 -14.95
N MET A 166 -13.87 12.71 -14.37
CA MET A 166 -13.56 11.30 -14.57
C MET A 166 -14.03 10.88 -15.98
N THR A 167 -13.24 10.09 -16.64
CA THR A 167 -13.56 9.51 -17.94
C THR A 167 -13.64 8.00 -17.82
N GLU A 168 -14.47 7.35 -18.63
CA GLU A 168 -14.45 5.89 -18.70
C GLU A 168 -13.12 5.43 -19.33
N SER A 169 -12.36 4.63 -18.59
CA SER A 169 -11.05 4.13 -19.04
C SER A 169 -10.72 2.79 -18.38
N LYS A 170 -9.98 1.96 -19.11
CA LYS A 170 -9.35 0.75 -18.56
C LYS A 170 -8.02 1.02 -17.88
N ASP A 171 -7.39 2.14 -18.23
CA ASP A 171 -6.15 2.58 -17.62
C ASP A 171 -6.43 3.29 -16.29
N GLU A 172 -5.47 3.20 -15.38
CA GLU A 172 -5.56 3.87 -14.08
C GLU A 172 -5.55 5.38 -14.26
N GLN A 173 -6.51 6.06 -13.66
CA GLN A 173 -6.60 7.51 -13.58
C GLN A 173 -6.28 7.96 -12.15
N ALA A 174 -5.76 9.17 -12.02
CA ALA A 174 -5.51 9.76 -10.71
C ALA A 174 -6.10 11.17 -10.58
N PHE A 175 -6.59 11.45 -9.37
CA PHE A 175 -6.89 12.79 -8.90
C PHE A 175 -5.95 13.13 -7.74
N GLU A 176 -5.48 14.38 -7.70
CA GLU A 176 -4.55 14.86 -6.69
C GLU A 176 -5.13 16.07 -5.93
N LEU A 177 -5.04 16.03 -4.61
CA LEU A 177 -5.41 17.11 -3.71
C LEU A 177 -4.17 17.94 -3.37
N GLU A 178 -4.32 19.25 -3.30
CA GLU A 178 -3.23 20.15 -2.98
C GLU A 178 -2.76 19.98 -1.53
N ALA A 179 -1.45 20.11 -1.33
CA ALA A 179 -0.82 19.88 -0.03
C ALA A 179 -1.40 20.75 1.09
N GLY A 180 -1.82 20.12 2.18
CA GLY A 180 -2.36 20.78 3.38
C GLY A 180 -3.69 21.50 3.19
N ALA A 181 -4.30 21.42 2.02
CA ALA A 181 -5.59 22.05 1.76
C ALA A 181 -6.73 21.30 2.43
N THR A 182 -7.84 22.00 2.65
CA THR A 182 -9.08 21.40 3.16
C THR A 182 -10.13 21.38 2.06
N TYR A 183 -10.76 20.23 1.88
CA TYR A 183 -11.79 19.96 0.89
C TYR A 183 -13.07 19.48 1.55
N THR A 184 -14.18 19.59 0.84
CA THR A 184 -15.45 18.96 1.19
C THR A 184 -15.79 17.84 0.24
N CYS A 185 -16.49 16.83 0.75
CA CYS A 185 -17.13 15.78 -0.01
C CYS A 185 -18.55 15.62 0.51
N ASN A 186 -19.54 16.23 -0.13
CA ASN A 186 -20.91 16.31 0.38
C ASN A 186 -21.84 15.24 -0.19
N SER A 187 -21.41 14.54 -1.23
CA SER A 187 -22.15 13.47 -1.89
C SER A 187 -21.25 12.25 -2.11
N PRO A 188 -21.80 11.10 -2.49
CA PRO A 188 -20.99 9.92 -2.79
C PRO A 188 -20.02 10.19 -3.94
N ILE A 189 -18.77 9.73 -3.78
CA ILE A 189 -17.84 9.56 -4.88
C ILE A 189 -18.07 8.16 -5.43
N ASP A 190 -18.51 8.02 -6.67
CA ASP A 190 -18.63 6.71 -7.31
C ASP A 190 -17.62 6.61 -8.45
N PHE A 191 -16.60 5.81 -8.25
CA PHE A 191 -15.58 5.52 -9.25
C PHE A 191 -16.05 4.48 -10.29
N MET A 192 -17.21 3.89 -10.09
CA MET A 192 -17.78 2.87 -10.99
C MET A 192 -16.77 1.75 -11.27
N ASP A 193 -16.56 1.40 -12.54
CA ASP A 193 -15.60 0.37 -12.98
C ASP A 193 -14.24 0.94 -13.42
N ASN A 194 -13.92 2.17 -13.03
CA ASN A 194 -12.63 2.77 -13.32
C ASN A 194 -11.59 2.43 -12.28
N LYS A 195 -10.36 2.19 -12.72
CA LYS A 195 -9.19 2.07 -11.86
C LYS A 195 -8.76 3.45 -11.42
N MET A 196 -8.80 3.71 -10.12
CA MET A 196 -8.65 5.07 -9.58
C MET A 196 -7.60 5.16 -8.49
N THR A 197 -6.84 6.25 -8.53
CA THR A 197 -6.02 6.74 -7.43
C THR A 197 -6.50 8.13 -7.02
N LEU A 198 -6.90 8.29 -5.77
CA LEU A 198 -7.08 9.59 -5.12
C LEU A 198 -5.94 9.78 -4.13
N ARG A 199 -5.15 10.82 -4.34
CA ARG A 199 -3.96 11.06 -3.51
C ARG A 199 -3.83 12.50 -3.06
N GLY A 200 -3.16 12.68 -1.93
CA GLY A 200 -2.69 13.97 -1.45
C GLY A 200 -1.17 14.10 -1.54
N SER A 201 -0.61 14.93 -0.68
CA SER A 201 0.83 15.11 -0.51
C SER A 201 1.36 14.25 0.63
N LYS A 202 2.47 13.55 0.43
CA LYS A 202 3.14 12.75 1.48
C LYS A 202 3.57 13.57 2.69
N VAL A 203 3.96 14.83 2.47
CA VAL A 203 4.55 15.67 3.52
C VAL A 203 3.49 16.44 4.30
N ASN A 204 2.45 16.89 3.60
CA ASN A 204 1.38 17.68 4.19
C ASN A 204 0.03 17.20 3.67
N HIS A 205 -0.52 16.21 4.37
CA HIS A 205 -1.77 15.55 3.95
C HIS A 205 -2.92 16.56 3.90
N PRO A 206 -3.65 16.66 2.78
CA PRO A 206 -4.88 17.41 2.71
C PRO A 206 -5.94 16.79 3.61
N ILE A 207 -6.89 17.60 4.05
CA ILE A 207 -8.04 17.17 4.86
C ILE A 207 -9.28 17.13 3.99
N VAL A 208 -10.00 16.02 4.01
CA VAL A 208 -11.29 15.84 3.35
C VAL A 208 -12.37 15.73 4.42
N ILE A 209 -13.27 16.73 4.47
CA ILE A 209 -14.45 16.72 5.35
C ILE A 209 -15.56 15.93 4.64
N MET A 210 -15.84 14.73 5.15
CA MET A 210 -16.90 13.86 4.64
C MET A 210 -18.25 14.32 5.20
N GLY A 211 -19.11 14.78 4.32
CA GLY A 211 -20.46 15.22 4.67
C GLY A 211 -21.41 14.07 5.02
N GLU A 212 -22.64 14.39 5.34
CA GLU A 212 -23.65 13.44 5.85
C GLU A 212 -23.87 12.25 4.90
N SER A 213 -23.90 12.50 3.59
CA SER A 213 -24.15 11.48 2.55
C SER A 213 -22.88 10.99 1.88
N ALA A 214 -21.70 11.45 2.31
CA ALA A 214 -20.46 11.09 1.69
C ALA A 214 -20.12 9.60 1.90
N VAL A 215 -19.62 8.98 0.85
CA VAL A 215 -19.07 7.61 0.83
C VAL A 215 -18.22 7.45 -0.42
N ILE A 216 -17.24 6.57 -0.38
CA ILE A 216 -16.37 6.29 -1.51
C ILE A 216 -16.77 4.92 -2.07
N TYR A 217 -17.40 4.92 -3.25
CA TYR A 217 -17.80 3.71 -3.97
C TYR A 217 -16.78 3.31 -5.03
N THR A 218 -16.57 2.01 -5.17
CA THR A 218 -15.78 1.44 -6.26
C THR A 218 -16.30 0.08 -6.69
N SER A 219 -16.04 -0.28 -7.95
CA SER A 219 -16.20 -1.62 -8.50
C SER A 219 -14.91 -2.12 -9.16
N SER A 220 -13.82 -1.37 -9.04
CA SER A 220 -12.52 -1.66 -9.62
C SER A 220 -11.38 -1.33 -8.66
N GLN A 221 -10.14 -1.25 -9.16
CA GLN A 221 -9.00 -0.82 -8.36
C GLN A 221 -9.26 0.55 -7.71
N LEU A 222 -8.95 0.64 -6.42
CA LEU A 222 -8.97 1.90 -5.70
C LEU A 222 -7.68 2.05 -4.89
N LYS A 223 -7.01 3.18 -5.05
CA LYS A 223 -5.90 3.59 -4.18
C LYS A 223 -6.23 4.93 -3.53
N LEU A 224 -6.25 4.96 -2.21
CA LEU A 224 -6.34 6.18 -1.41
C LEU A 224 -5.00 6.38 -0.72
N LYS A 225 -4.34 7.52 -0.96
CA LYS A 225 -2.98 7.75 -0.48
C LYS A 225 -2.79 9.16 0.06
N PHE A 226 -2.14 9.28 1.22
CA PHE A 226 -1.67 10.56 1.78
C PHE A 226 -2.80 11.57 2.05
N ILE A 227 -3.94 11.12 2.59
CA ILE A 227 -5.14 11.96 2.82
C ILE A 227 -5.64 11.74 4.24
N ASN A 228 -6.07 12.83 4.88
CA ASN A 228 -6.78 12.85 6.14
C ASN A 228 -8.29 13.00 5.89
N PHE A 229 -9.10 12.05 6.35
CA PHE A 229 -10.57 12.06 6.20
C PHE A 229 -11.25 12.34 7.54
N ASP A 230 -12.02 13.40 7.63
CA ASP A 230 -12.91 13.67 8.78
C ASP A 230 -14.31 13.12 8.48
N CYS A 231 -14.66 12.00 9.11
CA CYS A 231 -15.91 11.29 8.92
C CYS A 231 -16.97 11.68 9.97
N SER A 232 -16.76 12.75 10.74
CA SER A 232 -17.61 13.10 11.89
C SER A 232 -19.06 13.39 11.51
N ALA A 233 -19.32 13.91 10.31
CA ALA A 233 -20.67 14.22 9.84
C ALA A 233 -21.37 13.05 9.14
N MET A 234 -20.67 11.96 8.82
CA MET A 234 -21.23 10.83 8.07
C MET A 234 -22.36 10.14 8.84
N THR A 235 -23.41 9.76 8.12
CA THR A 235 -24.56 9.05 8.69
C THR A 235 -24.89 7.74 8.00
N ASN A 236 -24.14 7.37 6.97
CA ASN A 236 -24.37 6.16 6.19
C ASN A 236 -24.34 4.88 7.07
N LYS A 237 -25.07 3.86 6.62
CA LYS A 237 -25.27 2.63 7.38
C LYS A 237 -24.06 1.68 7.30
N TRP A 238 -23.29 1.73 6.21
CA TRP A 238 -22.30 0.70 5.90
C TRP A 238 -20.89 1.15 6.22
N GLY A 239 -20.18 1.81 5.33
CA GLY A 239 -18.78 2.12 5.51
C GLY A 239 -18.34 3.46 4.90
N VAL A 240 -17.10 3.82 5.13
CA VAL A 240 -16.47 4.97 4.46
C VAL A 240 -16.09 4.62 3.03
N ILE A 241 -15.54 3.39 2.85
CA ILE A 241 -15.24 2.80 1.56
C ILE A 241 -16.23 1.65 1.36
N GLU A 242 -16.95 1.67 0.26
CA GLU A 242 -17.94 0.66 -0.07
C GLU A 242 -17.80 0.17 -1.51
N MET A 243 -18.24 -1.06 -1.73
CA MET A 243 -18.48 -1.52 -3.08
C MET A 243 -19.70 -0.81 -3.66
N SER A 244 -19.65 -0.49 -4.96
CA SER A 244 -20.75 0.23 -5.64
C SER A 244 -22.10 -0.43 -5.39
N PRO A 245 -23.14 0.36 -5.07
CA PRO A 245 -24.51 -0.16 -4.93
C PRO A 245 -25.12 -0.60 -6.26
N GLU A 246 -24.52 -0.23 -7.39
CA GLU A 246 -24.89 -0.63 -8.75
C GLU A 246 -23.73 -1.39 -9.41
N PRO A 247 -23.51 -2.66 -9.02
CA PRO A 247 -22.38 -3.43 -9.52
C PRO A 247 -22.47 -3.63 -11.04
N PRO A 248 -21.38 -3.35 -11.80
CA PRO A 248 -21.36 -3.61 -13.22
C PRO A 248 -21.52 -5.10 -13.53
N ALA A 249 -22.29 -5.45 -14.57
CA ALA A 249 -22.48 -6.84 -14.98
C ALA A 249 -21.15 -7.55 -15.32
N THR A 250 -20.14 -6.80 -15.77
CA THR A 250 -18.78 -7.29 -16.05
C THR A 250 -18.06 -7.82 -14.79
N LYS A 251 -18.48 -7.41 -13.60
CA LYS A 251 -17.93 -7.86 -12.32
C LYS A 251 -18.68 -9.06 -11.73
N SER A 252 -19.74 -9.55 -12.37
CA SER A 252 -20.37 -10.80 -11.93
C SER A 252 -19.39 -11.97 -12.03
N ALA A 253 -19.49 -12.92 -11.13
CA ALA A 253 -18.66 -14.13 -11.14
C ALA A 253 -18.82 -14.89 -12.47
N GLU A 254 -20.04 -14.88 -13.03
CA GLU A 254 -20.34 -15.47 -14.35
C GLU A 254 -19.57 -14.78 -15.47
N ALA A 255 -19.62 -13.44 -15.55
CA ALA A 255 -18.94 -12.68 -16.58
C ALA A 255 -17.41 -12.82 -16.52
N GLN A 256 -16.87 -13.02 -15.31
CA GLN A 256 -15.42 -13.24 -15.11
C GLN A 256 -15.02 -14.71 -15.27
N GLY A 257 -15.94 -15.61 -15.60
CA GLY A 257 -15.67 -17.04 -15.77
C GLY A 257 -15.23 -17.74 -14.48
N ILE A 258 -15.50 -17.13 -13.32
CA ILE A 258 -15.01 -17.63 -12.03
C ILE A 258 -16.02 -18.58 -11.41
N GLY A 259 -17.16 -18.77 -11.86
CA GLY A 259 -18.20 -19.58 -11.23
C GLY A 259 -18.47 -19.12 -9.78
N ALA A 260 -19.63 -19.44 -9.27
CA ALA A 260 -20.03 -18.92 -7.97
C ALA A 260 -19.59 -19.77 -6.76
N GLY A 261 -18.53 -20.57 -6.89
CA GLY A 261 -18.09 -21.46 -5.83
C GLY A 261 -19.11 -22.55 -5.45
N LYS A 262 -18.80 -23.33 -4.44
CA LYS A 262 -19.52 -24.58 -4.12
C LYS A 262 -21.01 -24.44 -3.73
N ASN A 263 -21.50 -23.28 -3.32
CA ASN A 263 -22.87 -23.15 -2.82
C ASN A 263 -23.44 -21.73 -2.98
N SER A 264 -23.07 -21.02 -3.98
CA SER A 264 -23.29 -19.59 -4.04
C SER A 264 -24.53 -19.15 -4.83
N GLY A 265 -25.47 -19.99 -5.06
CA GLY A 265 -26.67 -19.56 -5.77
C GLY A 265 -26.40 -19.20 -7.24
N ASN A 266 -26.95 -18.08 -7.71
CA ASN A 266 -26.79 -17.67 -9.10
C ASN A 266 -25.50 -16.86 -9.30
N PRO A 267 -24.52 -17.31 -10.11
CA PRO A 267 -23.29 -16.60 -10.41
C PRO A 267 -23.48 -15.20 -10.97
N ALA A 268 -24.56 -14.94 -11.65
CA ALA A 268 -24.89 -13.62 -12.19
C ALA A 268 -25.17 -12.56 -11.12
N ASN A 269 -25.47 -12.97 -9.89
CA ASN A 269 -25.78 -12.07 -8.78
C ASN A 269 -24.68 -12.03 -7.70
N CYS A 270 -23.53 -12.67 -7.96
CA CYS A 270 -22.33 -12.59 -7.14
C CYS A 270 -21.32 -11.74 -7.88
N TYR A 271 -20.66 -10.85 -7.19
CA TYR A 271 -19.70 -9.95 -7.80
C TYR A 271 -18.30 -10.22 -7.22
N ILE A 272 -17.28 -10.02 -8.04
CA ILE A 272 -15.90 -10.25 -7.64
C ILE A 272 -15.05 -9.07 -8.06
N LEU A 273 -14.35 -8.51 -7.10
CA LEU A 273 -13.29 -7.54 -7.32
C LEU A 273 -11.95 -8.27 -7.34
N MET A 274 -11.33 -8.35 -8.51
CA MET A 274 -9.99 -8.94 -8.67
C MET A 274 -8.88 -7.92 -8.47
N ASP A 275 -9.14 -6.65 -8.81
CA ASP A 275 -8.19 -5.56 -8.62
C ASP A 275 -8.05 -5.21 -7.13
N PRO A 276 -6.87 -4.69 -6.69
CA PRO A 276 -6.66 -4.36 -5.29
C PRO A 276 -7.37 -3.06 -4.87
N ILE A 277 -7.77 -3.03 -3.59
CA ILE A 277 -8.08 -1.79 -2.86
C ILE A 277 -6.93 -1.53 -1.91
N ILE A 278 -6.29 -0.36 -2.02
CA ILE A 278 -5.14 0.03 -1.22
C ILE A 278 -5.42 1.36 -0.52
N VAL A 279 -5.26 1.37 0.79
CA VAL A 279 -5.28 2.59 1.61
C VAL A 279 -3.90 2.71 2.25
N GLN A 280 -3.20 3.77 1.95
CA GLN A 280 -1.82 3.96 2.37
C GLN A 280 -1.58 5.36 2.90
N GLU A 281 -0.93 5.44 4.07
CA GLU A 281 -0.57 6.72 4.73
C GLU A 281 -1.78 7.68 4.82
N CYS A 282 -2.95 7.13 5.18
CA CYS A 282 -4.17 7.89 5.40
C CYS A 282 -4.56 7.92 6.88
N ALA A 283 -5.26 8.97 7.29
CA ALA A 283 -5.89 9.00 8.59
C ALA A 283 -7.40 9.22 8.46
N PHE A 284 -8.19 8.44 9.20
CA PHE A 284 -9.64 8.53 9.22
C PHE A 284 -10.11 8.85 10.63
N LYS A 285 -10.82 9.96 10.78
CA LYS A 285 -11.35 10.45 12.04
C LYS A 285 -12.83 10.16 12.16
N ASN A 286 -13.25 9.66 13.32
CA ASN A 286 -14.65 9.55 13.72
C ASN A 286 -15.54 8.71 12.77
N ILE A 287 -15.06 7.58 12.32
CA ILE A 287 -15.87 6.66 11.50
C ILE A 287 -17.06 6.14 12.33
N PRO A 288 -18.31 6.42 11.93
CA PRO A 288 -19.47 6.05 12.74
C PRO A 288 -19.88 4.57 12.62
N ASN A 289 -19.32 3.85 11.64
CA ASN A 289 -19.73 2.49 11.32
C ASN A 289 -18.53 1.62 10.88
N CYS A 290 -18.53 1.07 9.66
CA CYS A 290 -17.41 0.31 9.13
C CYS A 290 -16.39 1.21 8.45
N PHE A 291 -15.14 0.80 8.44
CA PHE A 291 -14.12 1.42 7.58
C PHE A 291 -14.33 0.97 6.12
N PHE A 292 -14.41 -0.33 5.90
CA PHE A 292 -14.69 -0.95 4.61
C PHE A 292 -15.94 -1.82 4.68
N SER A 293 -16.81 -1.75 3.66
CA SER A 293 -17.99 -2.61 3.55
C SER A 293 -18.27 -2.99 2.10
N VAL A 294 -18.78 -4.18 1.90
CA VAL A 294 -19.34 -4.59 0.60
C VAL A 294 -20.75 -4.04 0.35
N GLY A 295 -21.31 -3.29 1.29
CA GLY A 295 -22.62 -2.65 1.15
C GLY A 295 -23.77 -3.64 1.06
N SER A 296 -24.68 -3.38 0.12
CA SER A 296 -25.93 -4.14 -0.04
C SER A 296 -25.80 -5.38 -0.93
N HIS A 297 -24.73 -5.51 -1.70
CA HIS A 297 -24.54 -6.61 -2.65
C HIS A 297 -23.46 -7.59 -2.19
N PRO A 298 -23.56 -8.86 -2.61
CA PRO A 298 -22.59 -9.89 -2.24
C PRO A 298 -21.32 -9.79 -3.10
N TRP A 299 -20.23 -9.33 -2.52
CA TRP A 299 -18.93 -9.21 -3.16
C TRP A 299 -17.89 -10.15 -2.55
N GLY A 300 -17.12 -10.82 -3.40
CA GLY A 300 -15.82 -11.38 -3.06
C GLY A 300 -14.72 -10.35 -3.40
N ILE A 301 -13.88 -10.05 -2.44
CA ILE A 301 -12.77 -9.10 -2.59
C ILE A 301 -11.46 -9.87 -2.63
N ASN A 302 -10.72 -9.75 -3.73
CA ASN A 302 -9.47 -10.49 -3.89
C ASN A 302 -8.34 -9.93 -3.02
N ASP A 303 -8.22 -8.60 -2.92
CA ASP A 303 -7.10 -7.98 -2.22
C ASP A 303 -7.49 -6.62 -1.61
N LEU A 304 -7.41 -6.50 -0.30
CA LEU A 304 -7.62 -5.28 0.46
C LEU A 304 -6.41 -5.02 1.36
N ARG A 305 -5.77 -3.87 1.19
CA ARG A 305 -4.57 -3.48 1.94
C ARG A 305 -4.77 -2.17 2.66
N VAL A 306 -4.39 -2.14 3.94
CA VAL A 306 -4.29 -0.93 4.76
C VAL A 306 -2.86 -0.85 5.28
N LEU A 307 -2.16 0.18 4.86
CA LEU A 307 -0.73 0.35 5.08
C LEU A 307 -0.46 1.70 5.73
N ASP A 308 0.37 1.72 6.75
CA ASP A 308 0.92 2.96 7.35
C ASP A 308 -0.17 4.00 7.71
N SER A 309 -1.36 3.53 8.16
CA SER A 309 -2.57 4.35 8.29
C SER A 309 -3.09 4.40 9.73
N VAL A 310 -3.86 5.45 10.05
CA VAL A 310 -4.58 5.57 11.33
C VAL A 310 -6.08 5.55 11.09
N ILE A 311 -6.78 4.60 11.66
CA ILE A 311 -8.23 4.44 11.51
C ILE A 311 -8.87 4.59 12.88
N GLN A 312 -9.55 5.73 13.10
CA GLN A 312 -10.31 5.99 14.29
C GLN A 312 -11.80 5.76 14.04
N LEU A 313 -12.37 4.85 14.78
CA LEU A 313 -13.81 4.66 14.84
C LEU A 313 -14.39 5.49 15.99
N LYS A 314 -15.58 6.01 15.79
CA LYS A 314 -16.48 6.51 16.81
C LYS A 314 -17.80 5.74 16.71
N ASN A 315 -17.70 4.44 16.79
CA ASN A 315 -18.77 3.48 16.57
C ASN A 315 -19.26 2.93 17.91
N ASP A 316 -20.40 3.41 18.39
CA ASP A 316 -21.07 2.99 19.59
C ASP A 316 -22.12 1.88 19.34
N GLY A 317 -22.23 1.37 18.11
CA GLY A 317 -23.21 0.37 17.71
C GLY A 317 -24.61 0.91 17.42
N SER A 318 -24.84 2.23 17.52
CA SER A 318 -26.15 2.83 17.30
C SER A 318 -26.60 2.81 15.84
N LYS A 319 -25.64 2.98 14.91
CA LYS A 319 -25.92 2.96 13.46
C LYS A 319 -26.07 1.53 12.93
N ASN A 320 -25.22 0.63 13.35
CA ASN A 320 -25.25 -0.78 12.97
C ASN A 320 -24.80 -1.64 14.15
N SER A 321 -25.74 -2.34 14.77
CA SER A 321 -25.49 -3.19 15.95
C SER A 321 -24.50 -4.35 15.70
N ASN A 322 -24.10 -4.58 14.46
CA ASN A 322 -23.14 -5.58 14.07
C ASN A 322 -22.00 -4.99 13.23
N GLY A 323 -21.64 -3.73 13.49
CA GLY A 323 -20.55 -3.06 12.83
C GLY A 323 -19.24 -3.82 12.92
N SER A 324 -18.37 -3.62 11.96
CA SER A 324 -17.02 -4.16 11.94
C SER A 324 -16.09 -3.19 11.24
N VAL A 325 -14.80 -3.34 11.45
CA VAL A 325 -13.82 -2.53 10.70
C VAL A 325 -13.86 -2.92 9.22
N PHE A 326 -13.75 -4.22 8.96
CA PHE A 326 -13.76 -4.79 7.62
C PHE A 326 -14.97 -5.71 7.46
N SER A 327 -15.93 -5.31 6.64
CA SER A 327 -17.19 -6.04 6.45
C SER A 327 -17.33 -6.55 5.02
N ALA A 328 -17.29 -7.86 4.86
CA ALA A 328 -17.79 -8.53 3.66
C ALA A 328 -19.17 -9.17 3.92
N TYR A 329 -19.98 -8.52 4.76
CA TYR A 329 -21.30 -8.97 5.15
C TYR A 329 -22.39 -8.11 4.52
N SER A 330 -23.10 -8.67 3.53
CA SER A 330 -24.26 -8.06 2.90
C SER A 330 -25.55 -8.59 3.54
N SER A 331 -26.02 -7.98 4.64
CA SER A 331 -27.22 -8.46 5.31
C SER A 331 -28.49 -8.09 4.54
N GLY A 332 -29.40 -9.05 4.44
CA GLY A 332 -30.71 -8.86 3.83
C GLY A 332 -30.72 -8.99 2.31
N TYR A 333 -29.61 -9.37 1.68
CA TYR A 333 -29.61 -9.71 0.27
C TYR A 333 -30.35 -11.05 0.06
N LYS A 334 -31.33 -11.03 -0.81
CA LYS A 334 -32.09 -12.21 -1.21
C LYS A 334 -31.66 -12.63 -2.60
N GLY A 335 -31.42 -13.92 -2.78
CA GLY A 335 -31.22 -14.48 -4.10
C GLY A 335 -32.50 -14.43 -4.97
N PRO A 336 -32.39 -14.75 -6.24
CA PRO A 336 -33.54 -14.78 -7.15
C PRO A 336 -34.71 -15.70 -6.69
N ASP A 337 -34.38 -16.70 -5.86
CA ASP A 337 -35.33 -17.61 -5.24
C ASP A 337 -35.97 -17.09 -3.95
N GLY A 338 -35.67 -15.83 -3.56
CA GLY A 338 -36.18 -15.20 -2.36
C GLY A 338 -35.51 -15.66 -1.06
N LYS A 339 -34.55 -16.60 -1.11
CA LYS A 339 -33.82 -17.09 0.06
C LYS A 339 -32.67 -16.21 0.41
N ASP A 340 -32.21 -16.27 1.69
CA ASP A 340 -31.03 -15.58 2.14
C ASP A 340 -29.80 -16.07 1.36
N PHE A 341 -29.05 -15.11 0.83
CA PHE A 341 -27.90 -15.36 0.00
C PHE A 341 -26.63 -15.02 0.79
N TYR A 342 -25.82 -16.02 1.04
CA TYR A 342 -24.60 -15.91 1.82
C TYR A 342 -23.38 -15.97 0.91
N TYR A 343 -23.01 -14.85 0.36
CA TYR A 343 -21.82 -14.68 -0.44
C TYR A 343 -21.08 -13.43 0.07
N GLY A 344 -19.80 -13.50 0.21
CA GLY A 344 -18.99 -12.37 0.63
C GLY A 344 -17.84 -12.79 1.53
N CYS A 345 -16.64 -12.50 1.08
CA CYS A 345 -15.40 -12.68 1.83
C CYS A 345 -14.31 -11.75 1.27
N ILE A 346 -13.28 -11.55 2.05
CA ILE A 346 -12.03 -10.93 1.60
C ILE A 346 -10.99 -12.04 1.52
N LYS A 347 -10.50 -12.34 0.31
CA LYS A 347 -9.53 -13.40 0.07
C LYS A 347 -8.15 -13.03 0.58
N GLY A 348 -7.73 -11.79 0.33
CA GLY A 348 -6.49 -11.21 0.83
C GLY A 348 -6.77 -9.96 1.63
N LEU A 349 -6.49 -9.96 2.93
CA LEU A 349 -6.55 -8.79 3.79
C LEU A 349 -5.17 -8.55 4.40
N THR A 350 -4.58 -7.40 4.14
CA THR A 350 -3.32 -6.99 4.75
C THR A 350 -3.50 -5.69 5.52
N VAL A 351 -3.18 -5.70 6.80
CA VAL A 351 -3.06 -4.50 7.64
C VAL A 351 -1.65 -4.46 8.18
N ARG A 352 -0.91 -3.41 7.89
CA ARG A 352 0.49 -3.29 8.29
C ARG A 352 0.83 -1.87 8.73
N ASN A 353 1.68 -1.78 9.77
CA ASN A 353 2.20 -0.51 10.29
C ASN A 353 1.06 0.49 10.58
N SER A 354 -0.03 0.03 11.12
CA SER A 354 -1.26 0.83 11.21
C SER A 354 -1.83 0.81 12.62
N THR A 355 -2.47 1.90 12.98
CA THR A 355 -3.24 2.00 14.22
C THR A 355 -4.72 2.00 13.90
N ILE A 356 -5.45 1.07 14.52
CA ILE A 356 -6.92 0.99 14.41
C ILE A 356 -7.51 1.03 15.81
N TYR A 357 -8.34 2.03 16.08
CA TYR A 357 -8.92 2.15 17.40
C TYR A 357 -10.34 2.71 17.38
N ASN A 358 -11.10 2.38 18.45
CA ASN A 358 -12.43 2.94 18.68
C ASN A 358 -12.37 3.86 19.90
N CYS A 359 -12.63 5.15 19.73
CA CYS A 359 -12.58 6.11 20.83
C CYS A 359 -13.81 6.03 21.78
N VAL A 360 -14.79 5.21 21.42
CA VAL A 360 -15.97 4.90 22.26
C VAL A 360 -16.11 3.40 22.48
N THR A 361 -16.78 3.00 23.53
CA THR A 361 -17.06 1.58 23.78
C THR A 361 -18.17 1.07 22.87
N ASN A 362 -17.99 -0.14 22.33
CA ASN A 362 -18.99 -0.85 21.53
C ASN A 362 -18.93 -2.35 21.75
N ASP A 363 -19.92 -2.88 22.44
CA ASP A 363 -20.00 -4.31 22.76
C ASP A 363 -20.40 -5.20 21.57
N LYS A 364 -20.53 -4.64 20.38
CA LYS A 364 -21.00 -5.34 19.16
C LYS A 364 -20.07 -5.25 17.96
N CYS A 365 -18.97 -4.51 18.04
CA CYS A 365 -18.03 -4.35 16.95
C CYS A 365 -17.13 -5.60 16.79
N PHE A 366 -16.87 -5.97 15.55
CA PHE A 366 -15.86 -6.95 15.15
C PHE A 366 -14.76 -6.27 14.34
N THR A 367 -13.57 -6.83 14.32
CA THR A 367 -12.56 -6.36 13.35
C THR A 367 -12.91 -6.84 11.95
N ILE A 368 -13.25 -8.12 11.80
CA ILE A 368 -13.59 -8.76 10.53
C ILE A 368 -14.98 -9.38 10.63
N ARG A 369 -15.80 -9.15 9.60
CA ARG A 369 -17.08 -9.82 9.47
C ARG A 369 -17.37 -10.23 8.05
N PHE A 370 -17.42 -11.54 7.78
CA PHE A 370 -17.74 -12.10 6.50
C PHE A 370 -19.12 -12.79 6.48
N ASN A 371 -19.71 -12.91 5.33
CA ASN A 371 -20.90 -13.77 5.15
C ASN A 371 -20.51 -15.22 5.11
N ASN A 372 -19.36 -15.53 4.53
CA ASN A 372 -18.88 -16.88 4.40
C ASN A 372 -17.57 -17.12 5.14
N LYS A 373 -17.51 -18.28 5.76
CA LYS A 373 -16.29 -18.85 6.34
C LYS A 373 -15.50 -19.73 5.37
N ASP A 374 -16.05 -19.97 4.19
CA ASP A 374 -15.45 -20.82 3.15
C ASP A 374 -15.11 -19.94 1.95
N ILE A 375 -13.83 -19.74 1.70
CA ILE A 375 -13.30 -18.93 0.57
C ILE A 375 -13.76 -19.51 -0.77
N ASP A 376 -13.80 -20.84 -0.89
CA ASP A 376 -14.20 -21.54 -2.09
C ASP A 376 -15.69 -21.41 -2.45
N ARG A 377 -16.44 -20.66 -1.65
CA ARG A 377 -17.79 -20.22 -2.03
C ARG A 377 -17.78 -18.97 -2.90
N CYS A 378 -16.73 -18.16 -2.78
CA CYS A 378 -16.59 -16.90 -3.49
C CYS A 378 -15.54 -16.97 -4.61
N PHE A 379 -14.53 -17.82 -4.44
CA PHE A 379 -13.41 -17.94 -5.37
C PHE A 379 -13.21 -19.40 -5.78
N PRO A 380 -12.58 -19.65 -6.96
CA PRO A 380 -12.34 -21.02 -7.44
C PRO A 380 -11.41 -21.82 -6.54
N THR A 381 -10.53 -21.14 -5.83
CA THR A 381 -9.56 -21.74 -4.92
C THR A 381 -9.82 -21.34 -3.48
N ALA A 382 -9.45 -22.20 -2.55
CA ALA A 382 -9.64 -21.99 -1.12
C ALA A 382 -8.43 -21.32 -0.45
N ASP A 383 -7.44 -20.90 -1.22
CA ASP A 383 -6.28 -20.13 -0.75
C ASP A 383 -6.65 -18.69 -0.44
N GLY A 384 -5.82 -18.05 0.35
CA GLY A 384 -5.97 -16.64 0.73
C GLY A 384 -5.26 -16.36 2.04
N SER A 385 -5.31 -15.12 2.49
CA SER A 385 -4.64 -14.73 3.74
C SER A 385 -5.28 -13.53 4.42
N CYS A 386 -5.20 -13.52 5.75
CA CYS A 386 -5.29 -12.31 6.57
C CYS A 386 -3.95 -12.07 7.24
N THR A 387 -3.33 -10.93 6.96
CA THR A 387 -2.03 -10.56 7.50
C THR A 387 -2.11 -9.28 8.31
N PHE A 388 -1.76 -9.37 9.57
CA PHE A 388 -1.68 -8.26 10.51
C PHE A 388 -0.25 -8.19 11.03
N MET A 389 0.47 -7.10 10.70
CA MET A 389 1.88 -6.93 11.04
C MET A 389 2.17 -5.53 11.55
N ASN A 390 2.85 -5.43 12.68
CA ASN A 390 3.28 -4.16 13.27
C ASN A 390 2.10 -3.19 13.46
N ASN A 391 0.98 -3.66 14.02
CA ASN A 391 -0.19 -2.82 14.23
C ASN A 391 -0.45 -2.57 15.71
N THR A 392 -1.12 -1.45 15.98
CA THR A 392 -1.68 -1.13 17.29
C THR A 392 -3.19 -1.11 17.20
N PHE A 393 -3.86 -2.00 17.95
CA PHE A 393 -5.32 -2.11 18.04
C PHE A 393 -5.79 -1.69 19.42
N VAL A 394 -6.76 -0.77 19.47
CA VAL A 394 -7.32 -0.31 20.74
C VAL A 394 -8.85 -0.31 20.69
N ARG A 395 -9.48 -1.03 21.63
CA ARG A 395 -10.96 -1.10 21.80
C ARG A 395 -11.74 -1.48 20.55
N ILE A 396 -11.15 -2.25 19.63
CA ILE A 396 -11.81 -2.57 18.36
C ILE A 396 -12.94 -3.58 18.54
N PHE A 397 -12.81 -4.50 19.50
CA PHE A 397 -13.83 -5.50 19.82
C PHE A 397 -13.96 -5.62 21.35
N ASP A 398 -14.87 -4.84 21.89
CA ASP A 398 -15.02 -4.73 23.36
C ASP A 398 -15.67 -5.99 23.96
N LYS A 399 -16.80 -6.48 23.45
CA LYS A 399 -17.48 -7.69 23.96
C LYS A 399 -17.74 -8.74 22.89
N LYS A 400 -17.11 -8.63 21.73
CA LYS A 400 -17.21 -9.57 20.62
C LYS A 400 -15.85 -10.21 20.32
N ASN A 401 -15.86 -11.18 19.46
CA ASN A 401 -14.64 -11.78 18.95
C ASN A 401 -13.93 -10.83 17.98
N PHE A 402 -12.65 -11.04 17.76
CA PHE A 402 -11.91 -10.33 16.72
C PHE A 402 -12.57 -10.50 15.35
N ALA A 403 -12.99 -11.71 15.02
CA ALA A 403 -13.61 -12.00 13.75
C ALA A 403 -14.91 -12.80 13.88
N ASP A 404 -15.87 -12.49 13.00
CA ASP A 404 -17.06 -13.30 12.76
C ASP A 404 -16.95 -13.95 11.38
N ARG A 405 -16.99 -15.29 11.36
CA ARG A 405 -16.93 -16.12 10.16
C ARG A 405 -15.65 -15.93 9.32
N THR A 406 -14.51 -15.96 9.98
CA THR A 406 -13.22 -16.06 9.26
C THR A 406 -13.16 -17.34 8.44
N PRO A 407 -12.48 -17.34 7.28
CA PRO A 407 -12.26 -18.55 6.49
C PRO A 407 -11.61 -19.68 7.29
N GLN A 408 -12.01 -20.92 7.00
CA GLN A 408 -11.65 -22.12 7.76
C GLN A 408 -10.86 -23.15 6.96
N GLN A 409 -10.59 -22.87 5.68
CA GLN A 409 -9.86 -23.81 4.83
C GLN A 409 -8.37 -23.86 5.18
N ALA A 410 -7.77 -25.04 4.99
CA ALA A 410 -6.36 -25.28 5.25
C ALA A 410 -5.40 -24.38 4.46
N GLN A 411 -5.84 -23.93 3.30
CA GLN A 411 -5.05 -23.05 2.43
C GLN A 411 -5.16 -21.57 2.79
N TYR A 412 -6.04 -21.20 3.73
CA TYR A 412 -6.18 -19.83 4.18
C TYR A 412 -5.26 -19.58 5.37
N VAL A 413 -4.31 -18.67 5.22
CA VAL A 413 -3.29 -18.40 6.24
C VAL A 413 -3.62 -17.11 6.98
N ILE A 414 -3.59 -17.16 8.31
CA ILE A 414 -3.76 -15.98 9.16
C ILE A 414 -2.45 -15.71 9.86
N THR A 415 -1.92 -14.49 9.71
CA THR A 415 -0.62 -14.09 10.25
C THR A 415 -0.80 -12.91 11.21
N TYR A 416 -0.27 -13.05 12.43
CA TYR A 416 -0.18 -11.99 13.43
C TYR A 416 1.27 -11.85 13.86
N TYR A 417 1.95 -10.81 13.37
CA TYR A 417 3.34 -10.52 13.71
C TYR A 417 3.47 -9.14 14.32
N ASP A 418 4.07 -9.10 15.51
CA ASP A 418 4.52 -7.85 16.13
C ASP A 418 3.36 -6.84 16.36
N ASN A 419 2.17 -7.32 16.74
CA ASN A 419 1.00 -6.49 16.99
C ASN A 419 0.79 -6.24 18.49
N ILE A 420 0.16 -5.10 18.81
CA ILE A 420 -0.33 -4.75 20.14
C ILE A 420 -1.86 -4.68 20.12
N PHE A 421 -2.51 -5.32 21.07
CA PHE A 421 -3.94 -5.23 21.31
C PHE A 421 -4.20 -4.72 22.72
N VAL A 422 -4.81 -3.54 22.85
CA VAL A 422 -5.12 -2.94 24.15
C VAL A 422 -6.62 -2.78 24.31
N ASP A 423 -7.10 -3.18 25.47
CA ASP A 423 -8.52 -3.13 25.85
C ASP A 423 -9.43 -3.79 24.80
N CYS A 424 -8.94 -4.90 24.23
CA CYS A 424 -9.63 -5.71 23.25
C CYS A 424 -10.07 -7.03 23.90
N PHE A 425 -11.37 -7.34 23.87
CA PHE A 425 -11.96 -8.49 24.54
C PHE A 425 -11.83 -9.76 23.69
N ARG A 426 -11.62 -10.91 24.32
CA ARG A 426 -11.67 -12.24 23.70
C ARG A 426 -10.76 -12.44 22.48
N LEU A 427 -9.52 -12.07 22.60
CA LEU A 427 -8.51 -12.34 21.57
C LEU A 427 -8.42 -13.82 21.19
N GLN A 428 -8.58 -14.74 22.15
CA GLN A 428 -8.61 -16.19 21.88
C GLN A 428 -9.71 -16.62 20.88
N LYS A 429 -10.68 -15.77 20.63
CA LYS A 429 -11.71 -15.99 19.63
C LYS A 429 -11.46 -15.17 18.36
N PHE A 430 -10.19 -14.95 18.04
CA PHE A 430 -9.79 -14.42 16.73
C PHE A 430 -10.41 -15.20 15.59
N PHE A 431 -10.59 -16.49 15.82
CA PHE A 431 -10.97 -17.43 14.80
C PHE A 431 -12.32 -18.03 15.14
N HIS A 432 -13.03 -18.37 14.09
CA HIS A 432 -14.18 -19.23 14.30
C HIS A 432 -13.74 -20.48 15.03
N LYS A 433 -14.53 -20.93 16.01
CA LYS A 433 -14.25 -22.07 16.95
C LYS A 433 -13.78 -23.38 16.28
N ASN A 434 -13.85 -23.48 14.97
CA ASN A 434 -13.46 -24.65 14.19
C ASN A 434 -12.16 -24.43 13.39
N CYS A 435 -11.49 -23.27 13.52
CA CYS A 435 -10.16 -23.08 12.92
C CYS A 435 -9.15 -23.93 13.67
N THR A 436 -8.35 -24.67 12.94
CA THR A 436 -7.23 -25.42 13.50
C THR A 436 -5.99 -24.53 13.53
N TYR A 437 -5.07 -24.84 14.44
CA TYR A 437 -3.86 -24.06 14.68
C TYR A 437 -2.89 -24.01 13.49
N ASP A 438 -3.04 -24.92 12.53
CA ASP A 438 -2.15 -25.04 11.38
C ASP A 438 -2.23 -23.83 10.43
N TYR A 439 -3.28 -23.03 10.52
CA TYR A 439 -3.51 -21.85 9.68
C TYR A 439 -3.00 -20.55 10.27
N ILE A 440 -2.59 -20.56 11.53
CA ILE A 440 -2.27 -19.36 12.26
C ILE A 440 -0.77 -19.29 12.46
N LYS A 441 -0.18 -18.18 12.04
CA LYS A 441 1.20 -17.83 12.29
C LYS A 441 1.22 -16.66 13.25
N GLU A 442 1.79 -16.83 14.42
CA GLU A 442 1.90 -15.79 15.44
C GLU A 442 3.37 -15.56 15.78
N ARG A 443 3.73 -14.32 16.02
CA ARG A 443 5.01 -13.91 16.57
C ARG A 443 4.87 -12.61 17.32
N SER A 444 5.32 -12.59 18.56
CA SER A 444 5.48 -11.37 19.37
C SER A 444 4.22 -10.50 19.47
N THR A 445 3.04 -11.11 19.50
CA THR A 445 1.78 -10.39 19.73
C THR A 445 1.65 -10.08 21.22
N LEU A 446 1.41 -8.82 21.55
CA LEU A 446 1.12 -8.35 22.90
C LEU A 446 -0.35 -8.04 23.06
N TRP A 447 -0.90 -8.30 24.25
CA TRP A 447 -2.27 -7.92 24.54
C TRP A 447 -2.48 -7.55 26.00
N ALA A 448 -3.36 -6.60 26.25
CA ALA A 448 -3.84 -6.23 27.57
C ALA A 448 -5.34 -5.94 27.51
N TYR A 449 -6.08 -6.37 28.51
CA TYR A 449 -7.49 -6.05 28.67
C TYR A 449 -7.73 -5.47 30.05
N PHE A 450 -8.34 -4.29 30.12
CA PHE A 450 -8.52 -3.55 31.38
C PHE A 450 -9.81 -3.91 32.12
N GLY A 451 -10.67 -4.74 31.52
CA GLY A 451 -11.85 -5.30 32.16
C GLY A 451 -11.58 -6.62 32.86
N THR A 452 -12.65 -7.31 33.27
CA THR A 452 -12.56 -8.63 33.87
C THR A 452 -12.71 -9.72 32.82
N LEU A 453 -11.76 -10.65 32.77
CA LEU A 453 -11.80 -11.83 31.91
C LEU A 453 -12.01 -13.08 32.80
N ASP A 454 -12.96 -13.93 32.41
CA ASP A 454 -13.05 -15.27 32.94
C ASP A 454 -11.86 -16.11 32.44
N ALA A 455 -11.54 -17.19 33.17
CA ALA A 455 -10.43 -18.08 32.80
C ALA A 455 -10.57 -18.66 31.36
N THR A 456 -11.81 -18.82 30.89
CA THR A 456 -12.12 -19.28 29.53
C THR A 456 -12.05 -18.20 28.47
N ASP A 457 -11.91 -16.95 28.87
CA ASP A 457 -11.83 -15.78 27.96
C ASP A 457 -10.39 -15.25 27.85
N LYS A 458 -9.44 -15.80 28.60
CA LYS A 458 -8.02 -15.44 28.47
C LYS A 458 -7.46 -15.96 27.16
N GLU A 459 -6.66 -15.11 26.52
CA GLU A 459 -5.94 -15.51 25.31
C GLU A 459 -4.82 -16.49 25.66
N THR A 460 -4.67 -17.48 24.80
CA THR A 460 -3.56 -18.44 24.90
C THR A 460 -2.43 -18.15 23.90
N TRP A 461 -2.62 -17.12 23.08
CA TRP A 461 -1.70 -16.68 22.05
C TRP A 461 -1.04 -15.36 22.43
N GLY A 462 0.22 -15.21 22.06
CA GLY A 462 0.95 -14.01 22.37
C GLY A 462 1.23 -13.87 23.88
N THR A 463 1.58 -12.69 24.29
CA THR A 463 1.97 -12.36 25.66
C THR A 463 0.97 -11.38 26.27
N GLU A 464 0.44 -11.72 27.48
CA GLU A 464 -0.34 -10.78 28.28
C GLU A 464 0.62 -9.76 28.90
N GLU A 465 0.66 -8.56 28.34
CA GLU A 465 1.52 -7.47 28.79
C GLU A 465 0.86 -6.13 28.51
N ASP A 466 0.75 -5.28 29.53
CA ASP A 466 0.28 -3.91 29.37
C ASP A 466 1.39 -3.07 28.73
N PRO A 467 1.18 -2.52 27.52
CA PRO A 467 2.17 -1.66 26.89
C PRO A 467 2.32 -0.30 27.57
N GLY A 468 1.52 -0.01 28.61
CA GLY A 468 1.60 1.22 29.39
C GLY A 468 1.05 2.45 28.66
N PHE A 469 0.04 2.28 27.81
CA PHE A 469 -0.67 3.41 27.21
C PHE A 469 -1.44 4.20 28.26
N ASN A 470 -1.45 5.53 28.12
CA ASN A 470 -2.31 6.34 28.96
C ASN A 470 -3.77 6.05 28.65
N VAL A 471 -4.55 5.65 29.68
CA VAL A 471 -5.98 5.29 29.53
C VAL A 471 -6.81 6.44 28.95
N ASP A 472 -6.48 7.68 29.27
CA ASP A 472 -7.16 8.86 28.71
C ASP A 472 -6.93 8.99 27.20
N ASP A 473 -5.77 8.57 26.70
CA ASP A 473 -5.45 8.61 25.27
C ASP A 473 -6.26 7.61 24.44
N LEU A 474 -6.74 6.52 25.08
CA LEU A 474 -7.56 5.51 24.39
C LEU A 474 -8.91 6.04 23.91
N SER A 475 -9.37 7.16 24.46
CA SER A 475 -10.64 7.81 24.11
C SER A 475 -10.47 9.10 23.31
N LYS A 476 -9.23 9.49 23.00
CA LYS A 476 -8.97 10.70 22.23
C LYS A 476 -9.42 10.56 20.79
N GLU A 477 -9.96 11.64 20.25
CA GLU A 477 -10.21 11.77 18.82
C GLU A 477 -8.95 12.28 18.11
N ILE A 478 -8.80 11.93 16.84
CA ILE A 478 -7.79 12.49 15.95
C ILE A 478 -7.94 14.01 15.89
N ASP A 479 -6.84 14.72 16.03
CA ASP A 479 -6.72 16.15 15.78
C ASP A 479 -5.69 16.39 14.66
N PHE A 480 -6.15 16.68 13.46
CA PHE A 480 -5.30 16.89 12.29
C PHE A 480 -4.40 18.13 12.40
N THR A 481 -4.59 18.98 13.41
CA THR A 481 -3.75 20.16 13.64
C THR A 481 -2.54 19.88 14.51
N GLN A 482 -2.48 18.68 15.11
CA GLN A 482 -1.43 18.30 16.06
C GLN A 482 -0.46 17.27 15.45
N PRO A 483 0.82 17.32 15.84
CA PRO A 483 1.76 16.24 15.52
C PRO A 483 1.21 14.87 15.97
N ASN A 484 1.43 13.84 15.17
CA ASN A 484 0.92 12.49 15.43
C ASN A 484 -0.59 12.49 15.76
N TYR A 485 -1.34 13.44 15.18
CA TYR A 485 -2.79 13.56 15.38
C TYR A 485 -3.22 13.81 16.84
N GLY A 486 -2.33 14.32 17.69
CA GLY A 486 -2.58 14.50 19.12
C GLY A 486 -2.67 13.19 19.93
N LEU A 487 -2.34 12.06 19.32
CA LEU A 487 -2.37 10.72 19.91
C LEU A 487 -1.00 10.32 20.43
N ASN A 488 -0.99 9.44 21.44
CA ASN A 488 0.23 8.82 21.95
C ASN A 488 -0.03 7.35 22.32
N PHE A 489 0.29 6.46 21.40
CA PHE A 489 0.28 5.01 21.63
C PHE A 489 1.70 4.44 21.69
N LYS A 490 2.65 5.21 22.24
CA LYS A 490 4.02 4.75 22.43
C LYS A 490 4.07 3.75 23.58
N PRO A 491 4.54 2.52 23.33
CA PRO A 491 4.75 1.55 24.40
C PRO A 491 5.84 2.02 25.35
N SER A 492 5.67 1.74 26.65
CA SER A 492 6.61 2.14 27.70
C SER A 492 7.48 0.99 28.24
N GLY A 493 7.14 -0.25 27.93
CA GLY A 493 7.85 -1.44 28.41
C GLY A 493 9.06 -1.83 27.52
N PRO A 494 10.05 -2.55 28.08
CA PRO A 494 11.22 -2.99 27.30
C PRO A 494 10.89 -3.94 26.15
N ILE A 495 9.88 -4.81 26.31
CA ILE A 495 9.47 -5.79 25.30
C ILE A 495 8.63 -5.10 24.23
N SER A 496 7.73 -4.23 24.62
CA SER A 496 6.82 -3.52 23.72
C SER A 496 7.45 -2.40 22.92
N SER A 497 8.69 -1.97 23.24
CA SER A 497 9.36 -0.84 22.57
C SER A 497 9.66 -1.04 21.07
N THR A 498 9.53 -2.28 20.56
CA THR A 498 9.81 -2.64 19.16
C THR A 498 8.60 -3.25 18.45
N ILE A 499 7.45 -3.32 19.14
CA ILE A 499 6.23 -3.99 18.68
C ILE A 499 5.13 -2.96 18.52
N GLY A 500 4.22 -3.17 17.58
CA GLY A 500 3.12 -2.27 17.26
C GLY A 500 3.39 -1.39 16.04
N ASP A 501 2.57 -0.37 15.86
CA ASP A 501 2.71 0.58 14.75
C ASP A 501 4.02 1.39 14.90
N PRO A 502 4.93 1.32 13.91
CA PRO A 502 6.23 2.00 13.96
C PRO A 502 6.15 3.51 14.16
N ARG A 503 5.02 4.14 13.85
CA ARG A 503 4.76 5.57 14.07
C ARG A 503 4.98 5.98 15.51
N TRP A 504 4.68 5.10 16.46
CA TRP A 504 4.77 5.36 17.89
C TRP A 504 6.10 4.94 18.50
N LEU A 505 6.94 4.23 17.77
CA LEU A 505 8.21 3.68 18.30
C LEU A 505 9.38 4.68 18.24
N ASN A 506 9.25 5.74 17.48
CA ASN A 506 10.29 6.77 17.28
C ASN A 506 10.23 7.89 18.30
#